data_2165950099ea4fce6124a84d12b9f250
#
_entry.id   2165950099ea4fce6124a84d12b9f250
#
_cell.length_a   1.000
_cell.length_b   1.000
_cell.length_c   1.000
_cell.angle_alpha   90.00
_cell.angle_beta   90.00
_cell.angle_gamma   90.00
#
_symmetry.space_group_name_H-M   'P 1'
#
loop_
_entity.id
_entity.type
_entity.pdbx_description
1 polymer ?
#
loop_
_entity_poly.entity_id
_entity_poly.type
_entity_poly.pdbx_seq_one_letter_code
_entity_poly.pdbx_strand_id
1 'polypeptide(L)'
;MTTYVPDLDTLRGRLTGAVALPGDDLYASLTSGFNLAVRPTPAVVVQALDAQDVAEAVRYAGAAGLAVAVQATGHGIADALDGALLVHTGRLDECVVHPDGWARVGAGVRWQQVLDAAAPHGLAPLCGSAPAVGVVGYTTGGGLGPVARTYGWASDRVRAAELVTGDGVLRRVTAEDEPDLFWAVRGGKGAAGIVTALEFDLVEQPELYAGALYFDGADAAAVLQAWRLWCADLPATGTTSVALLQLPPLPGVPEPLAGRFTVAVRFGWTGTAGDGAAALAPMRAAALPLIDAVQTIPYPAIGMVHADPVDPLPAYEETDLLRELPAEAVDALLAVAGPEAGSPQVIVEVRQLGGALATAPDSALCHRDAAFTLITIGVPMIEGVPQHAAAVRAAMGPWATGGALPNLAAGTGAERLARSYDPETLARLAAVAERFDPLHVLRAGQVPVRSPR
;
A
#
# COMPACT_ATOMS: atom_id res chain seq x y z
N MET A 1 -1.33 20.36 -25.90
CA MET A 1 -0.01 20.79 -26.38
C MET A 1 0.91 19.61 -26.31
N THR A 2 1.51 19.19 -27.43
CA THR A 2 2.50 18.08 -27.42
C THR A 2 3.78 18.63 -26.81
N THR A 3 4.18 18.11 -25.64
CA THR A 3 5.46 18.49 -25.01
C THR A 3 6.58 18.03 -25.93
N TYR A 4 7.43 18.95 -26.35
CA TYR A 4 8.62 18.62 -27.15
C TYR A 4 9.59 17.84 -26.26
N VAL A 5 9.92 16.62 -26.66
CA VAL A 5 10.88 15.74 -25.98
C VAL A 5 12.15 15.72 -26.85
N PRO A 6 13.25 16.39 -26.42
CA PRO A 6 14.43 16.51 -27.24
C PRO A 6 15.23 15.20 -27.27
N ASP A 7 15.87 14.93 -28.43
CA ASP A 7 16.92 13.92 -28.62
C ASP A 7 16.60 12.50 -28.12
N LEU A 8 15.41 11.99 -28.46
CA LEU A 8 14.99 10.62 -28.12
C LEU A 8 15.92 9.53 -28.68
N ASP A 9 16.61 9.78 -29.79
CA ASP A 9 17.51 8.80 -30.40
C ASP A 9 18.76 8.62 -29.54
N THR A 10 19.25 9.69 -28.92
CA THR A 10 20.32 9.57 -27.91
C THR A 10 19.87 8.76 -26.69
N LEU A 11 18.63 8.98 -26.19
CA LEU A 11 18.09 8.18 -25.10
C LEU A 11 18.02 6.70 -25.50
N ARG A 12 17.39 6.39 -26.64
CA ARG A 12 17.27 5.01 -27.15
C ARG A 12 18.61 4.31 -27.30
N GLY A 13 19.64 5.03 -27.74
CA GLY A 13 20.99 4.49 -27.92
C GLY A 13 21.73 4.15 -26.62
N ARG A 14 21.22 4.63 -25.46
CA ARG A 14 21.83 4.40 -24.14
C ARG A 14 21.10 3.36 -23.30
N LEU A 15 19.88 2.98 -23.70
CA LEU A 15 19.06 2.06 -22.96
C LEU A 15 19.17 0.63 -23.51
N THR A 16 19.10 -0.33 -22.62
CA THR A 16 18.87 -1.74 -22.93
C THR A 16 17.36 -1.98 -23.14
N GLY A 17 16.53 -1.25 -22.41
CA GLY A 17 15.09 -1.29 -22.47
C GLY A 17 14.48 -0.47 -23.61
N ALA A 18 13.16 -0.34 -23.58
CA ALA A 18 12.41 0.31 -24.65
C ALA A 18 11.94 1.73 -24.26
N VAL A 19 11.82 2.60 -25.29
CA VAL A 19 11.18 3.92 -25.17
C VAL A 19 9.88 3.88 -25.95
N ALA A 20 8.77 4.25 -25.28
CA ALA A 20 7.44 4.33 -25.87
C ALA A 20 6.87 5.76 -25.81
N LEU A 21 6.16 6.15 -26.85
CA LEU A 21 5.53 7.48 -27.00
C LEU A 21 4.01 7.35 -27.08
N PRO A 22 3.27 8.43 -26.80
CA PRO A 22 1.84 8.48 -27.02
C PRO A 22 1.47 8.03 -28.45
N GLY A 23 0.63 7.00 -28.54
CA GLY A 23 0.22 6.36 -29.80
C GLY A 23 0.86 5.00 -30.07
N ASP A 24 1.92 4.63 -29.33
CA ASP A 24 2.50 3.29 -29.42
C ASP A 24 1.67 2.28 -28.61
N ASP A 25 1.52 1.05 -29.09
CA ASP A 25 0.86 -0.04 -28.34
C ASP A 25 1.60 -0.31 -26.99
N LEU A 26 2.92 -0.25 -27.01
CA LEU A 26 3.74 -0.40 -25.80
C LEU A 26 3.44 0.71 -24.79
N TYR A 27 3.25 1.96 -25.24
CA TYR A 27 2.88 3.07 -24.36
C TYR A 27 1.55 2.81 -23.65
N ALA A 28 0.53 2.39 -24.39
CA ALA A 28 -0.78 2.08 -23.82
C ALA A 28 -0.69 0.96 -22.75
N SER A 29 0.12 -0.07 -23.01
CA SER A 29 0.37 -1.16 -22.05
C SER A 29 1.10 -0.70 -20.79
N LEU A 30 2.16 0.13 -20.92
CA LEU A 30 2.99 0.57 -19.80
C LEU A 30 2.34 1.67 -18.94
N THR A 31 1.38 2.42 -19.51
CA THR A 31 0.62 3.42 -18.76
C THR A 31 -0.65 2.86 -18.11
N SER A 32 -1.03 1.61 -18.43
CA SER A 32 -2.12 0.93 -17.76
C SER A 32 -1.64 0.37 -16.42
N GLY A 33 -2.23 0.85 -15.31
CA GLY A 33 -1.97 0.37 -13.95
C GLY A 33 -3.12 -0.45 -13.40
N PHE A 34 -2.98 -0.94 -12.16
CA PHE A 34 -4.05 -1.64 -11.45
C PHE A 34 -5.25 -0.72 -11.19
N ASN A 35 -5.01 0.51 -10.73
CA ASN A 35 -6.10 1.47 -10.53
C ASN A 35 -6.48 2.15 -11.85
N LEU A 36 -7.58 1.72 -12.44
CA LEU A 36 -8.12 2.23 -13.70
C LEU A 36 -8.79 3.61 -13.58
N ALA A 37 -8.95 4.16 -12.38
CA ALA A 37 -9.48 5.50 -12.17
C ALA A 37 -8.50 6.59 -12.62
N VAL A 38 -7.21 6.29 -12.67
CA VAL A 38 -6.14 7.20 -13.10
C VAL A 38 -5.54 6.68 -14.40
N ARG A 39 -5.49 7.55 -15.42
CA ARG A 39 -4.85 7.28 -16.70
C ARG A 39 -3.66 8.20 -16.88
N PRO A 40 -2.43 7.70 -16.65
CA PRO A 40 -1.23 8.48 -16.87
C PRO A 40 -1.06 8.88 -18.35
N THR A 41 -0.65 10.12 -18.56
CA THR A 41 -0.36 10.71 -19.89
C THR A 41 1.05 11.32 -19.92
N PRO A 42 2.10 10.53 -19.57
CA PRO A 42 3.47 11.02 -19.63
C PRO A 42 3.87 11.36 -21.06
N ALA A 43 4.85 12.28 -21.22
CA ALA A 43 5.38 12.62 -22.54
C ALA A 43 6.17 11.47 -23.16
N VAL A 44 6.80 10.66 -22.32
CA VAL A 44 7.61 9.50 -22.72
C VAL A 44 7.60 8.44 -21.62
N VAL A 45 7.63 7.18 -22.00
CA VAL A 45 7.76 6.03 -21.09
C VAL A 45 9.06 5.31 -21.39
N VAL A 46 9.86 5.03 -20.37
CA VAL A 46 11.03 4.16 -20.43
C VAL A 46 10.70 2.85 -19.73
N GLN A 47 10.67 1.73 -20.44
CA GLN A 47 10.61 0.40 -19.86
C GLN A 47 12.01 -0.03 -19.48
N ALA A 48 12.37 0.08 -18.22
CA ALA A 48 13.70 -0.29 -17.72
C ALA A 48 13.85 -1.82 -17.63
N LEU A 49 14.97 -2.34 -18.11
CA LEU A 49 15.37 -3.75 -17.96
C LEU A 49 16.44 -3.95 -16.88
N ASP A 50 17.13 -2.88 -16.49
CA ASP A 50 18.09 -2.86 -15.41
C ASP A 50 18.16 -1.50 -14.72
N ALA A 51 18.97 -1.39 -13.66
CA ALA A 51 19.13 -0.16 -12.90
C ALA A 51 19.87 0.95 -13.70
N GLN A 52 20.67 0.58 -14.71
CA GLN A 52 21.35 1.54 -15.55
C GLN A 52 20.36 2.25 -16.49
N ASP A 53 19.36 1.55 -17.01
CA ASP A 53 18.27 2.16 -17.77
C ASP A 53 17.54 3.23 -16.95
N VAL A 54 17.29 2.95 -15.64
CA VAL A 54 16.69 3.92 -14.72
C VAL A 54 17.59 5.15 -14.57
N ALA A 55 18.92 4.95 -14.42
CA ALA A 55 19.88 6.02 -14.27
C ALA A 55 19.97 6.90 -15.54
N GLU A 56 19.97 6.28 -16.73
CA GLU A 56 19.97 7.02 -18.00
C GLU A 56 18.67 7.79 -18.21
N ALA A 57 17.52 7.22 -17.84
CA ALA A 57 16.22 7.90 -17.91
C ALA A 57 16.18 9.15 -17.02
N VAL A 58 16.71 9.05 -15.78
CA VAL A 58 16.80 10.19 -14.84
C VAL A 58 17.74 11.28 -15.37
N ARG A 59 18.94 10.92 -15.87
CA ARG A 59 19.88 11.88 -16.47
C ARG A 59 19.29 12.58 -17.68
N TYR A 60 18.63 11.82 -18.55
CA TYR A 60 17.96 12.37 -19.71
C TYR A 60 16.86 13.37 -19.30
N ALA A 61 16.02 12.99 -18.33
CA ALA A 61 14.96 13.88 -17.84
C ALA A 61 15.53 15.17 -17.24
N GLY A 62 16.64 15.10 -16.48
CA GLY A 62 17.34 16.27 -15.96
C GLY A 62 17.85 17.18 -17.07
N ALA A 63 18.44 16.64 -18.12
CA ALA A 63 18.90 17.42 -19.28
C ALA A 63 17.74 18.02 -20.09
N ALA A 64 16.60 17.32 -20.17
CA ALA A 64 15.41 17.76 -20.90
C ALA A 64 14.46 18.66 -20.07
N GLY A 65 14.72 18.87 -18.78
CA GLY A 65 13.84 19.63 -17.88
C GLY A 65 12.52 18.92 -17.55
N LEU A 66 12.44 17.60 -17.75
CA LEU A 66 11.26 16.81 -17.47
C LEU A 66 11.19 16.39 -15.99
N ALA A 67 9.97 16.28 -15.49
CA ALA A 67 9.73 15.56 -14.24
C ALA A 67 9.85 14.04 -14.48
N VAL A 68 10.31 13.30 -13.48
CA VAL A 68 10.34 11.83 -13.52
C VAL A 68 9.32 11.27 -12.55
N ALA A 69 8.58 10.28 -13.02
CA ALA A 69 7.72 9.42 -12.22
C ALA A 69 8.13 7.96 -12.36
N VAL A 70 7.70 7.10 -11.45
CA VAL A 70 7.95 5.65 -11.49
C VAL A 70 6.66 4.87 -11.32
N GLN A 71 6.53 3.78 -12.08
CA GLN A 71 5.43 2.82 -11.94
C GLN A 71 5.93 1.40 -12.12
N ALA A 72 5.44 0.49 -11.27
CA ALA A 72 5.54 -0.96 -11.46
C ALA A 72 4.14 -1.52 -11.77
N THR A 73 3.33 -1.81 -10.74
CA THR A 73 1.98 -2.39 -10.89
C THR A 73 0.85 -1.35 -11.00
N GLY A 74 1.12 -0.10 -10.64
CA GLY A 74 0.13 0.99 -10.67
C GLY A 74 -0.98 0.93 -9.61
N HIS A 75 -0.81 0.14 -8.54
CA HIS A 75 -1.78 0.11 -7.42
C HIS A 75 -1.88 1.46 -6.70
N GLY A 76 -0.76 2.15 -6.50
CA GLY A 76 -0.71 3.41 -5.78
C GLY A 76 -0.63 4.65 -6.70
N ILE A 77 -1.05 4.53 -7.97
CA ILE A 77 -1.05 5.68 -8.86
C ILE A 77 -2.15 6.66 -8.45
N ALA A 78 -1.79 7.94 -8.31
CA ALA A 78 -2.70 8.98 -7.85
C ALA A 78 -2.65 10.26 -8.71
N ASP A 79 -1.89 10.26 -9.81
CA ASP A 79 -1.67 11.43 -10.66
C ASP A 79 -1.63 11.02 -12.14
N ALA A 80 -2.10 11.91 -13.02
CA ALA A 80 -2.05 11.74 -14.47
C ALA A 80 -0.64 11.78 -15.06
N LEU A 81 0.35 12.31 -14.32
CA LEU A 81 1.77 12.41 -14.72
C LEU A 81 1.99 13.19 -16.04
N ASP A 82 1.15 14.19 -16.30
CA ASP A 82 1.14 14.94 -17.55
C ASP A 82 2.51 15.53 -17.89
N GLY A 83 3.01 15.20 -19.06
CA GLY A 83 4.28 15.71 -19.56
C GLY A 83 5.54 15.18 -18.87
N ALA A 84 5.42 14.27 -17.89
CA ALA A 84 6.56 13.64 -17.22
C ALA A 84 7.24 12.56 -18.10
N LEU A 85 8.45 12.17 -17.71
CA LEU A 85 9.04 10.91 -18.12
C LEU A 85 8.62 9.84 -17.09
N LEU A 86 7.96 8.78 -17.55
CA LEU A 86 7.59 7.64 -16.71
C LEU A 86 8.63 6.53 -16.85
N VAL A 87 9.26 6.16 -15.75
CA VAL A 87 10.09 4.94 -15.66
C VAL A 87 9.19 3.78 -15.25
N HIS A 88 9.02 2.81 -16.12
CA HIS A 88 8.29 1.58 -15.83
C HIS A 88 9.25 0.47 -15.41
N THR A 89 9.17 0.03 -14.16
CA THR A 89 10.10 -0.91 -13.54
C THR A 89 9.61 -2.36 -13.56
N GLY A 90 8.51 -2.66 -14.19
CA GLY A 90 7.88 -3.99 -14.18
C GLY A 90 8.74 -5.14 -14.72
N ARG A 91 9.87 -4.85 -15.41
CA ARG A 91 10.84 -5.83 -15.94
C ARG A 91 12.08 -5.99 -15.04
N LEU A 92 12.15 -5.26 -13.91
CA LEU A 92 13.13 -5.50 -12.85
C LEU A 92 12.56 -6.59 -11.94
N ASP A 93 12.43 -7.81 -12.44
CA ASP A 93 11.62 -8.88 -11.87
C ASP A 93 12.43 -10.03 -11.25
N GLU A 94 13.72 -9.81 -11.02
CA GLU A 94 14.58 -10.74 -10.29
C GLU A 94 14.07 -10.92 -8.84
N CYS A 95 13.89 -12.16 -8.41
CA CYS A 95 13.47 -12.51 -7.05
C CYS A 95 14.33 -13.64 -6.52
N VAL A 96 15.16 -13.36 -5.52
CA VAL A 96 16.05 -14.33 -4.87
C VAL A 96 15.70 -14.40 -3.39
N VAL A 97 15.34 -15.59 -2.93
CA VAL A 97 15.15 -15.90 -1.50
C VAL A 97 16.35 -16.70 -0.99
N HIS A 98 16.95 -16.23 0.09
CA HIS A 98 18.07 -16.88 0.74
C HIS A 98 17.57 -17.74 1.91
N PRO A 99 18.08 -19.00 2.05
CA PRO A 99 17.70 -19.87 3.16
C PRO A 99 17.99 -19.28 4.55
N ASP A 100 18.90 -18.31 4.62
CA ASP A 100 19.28 -17.58 5.84
C ASP A 100 18.19 -16.56 6.31
N GLY A 101 17.01 -16.55 5.68
CA GLY A 101 15.87 -15.78 6.14
C GLY A 101 15.76 -14.36 5.59
N TRP A 102 16.25 -14.11 4.36
CA TRP A 102 16.08 -12.82 3.70
C TRP A 102 15.87 -12.97 2.18
N ALA A 103 15.39 -11.93 1.55
CA ALA A 103 15.15 -11.88 0.12
C ALA A 103 15.75 -10.62 -0.51
N ARG A 104 16.21 -10.75 -1.78
CA ARG A 104 16.51 -9.63 -2.68
C ARG A 104 15.52 -9.67 -3.84
N VAL A 105 14.88 -8.53 -4.11
CA VAL A 105 13.88 -8.40 -5.17
C VAL A 105 14.10 -7.14 -5.99
N GLY A 106 13.90 -7.23 -7.29
CA GLY A 106 13.83 -6.09 -8.20
C GLY A 106 12.51 -5.33 -8.06
N ALA A 107 12.48 -4.09 -8.55
CA ALA A 107 11.34 -3.18 -8.36
C ALA A 107 10.04 -3.59 -9.09
N GLY A 108 10.11 -4.54 -10.02
CA GLY A 108 8.94 -5.11 -10.71
C GLY A 108 8.30 -6.30 -10.00
N VAL A 109 8.95 -6.87 -8.98
CA VAL A 109 8.48 -8.07 -8.28
C VAL A 109 7.20 -7.80 -7.51
N ARG A 110 6.26 -8.75 -7.60
CA ARG A 110 5.01 -8.78 -6.82
C ARG A 110 5.13 -9.71 -5.63
N TRP A 111 4.34 -9.49 -4.58
CA TRP A 111 4.39 -10.29 -3.36
C TRP A 111 4.16 -11.79 -3.61
N GLN A 112 3.30 -12.19 -4.57
CA GLN A 112 3.08 -13.61 -4.87
C GLN A 112 4.38 -14.33 -5.25
N GLN A 113 5.26 -13.68 -6.02
CA GLN A 113 6.56 -14.27 -6.42
C GLN A 113 7.44 -14.54 -5.19
N VAL A 114 7.44 -13.61 -4.21
CA VAL A 114 8.21 -13.79 -2.97
C VAL A 114 7.58 -14.86 -2.08
N LEU A 115 6.25 -14.88 -1.98
CA LEU A 115 5.51 -15.91 -1.23
C LEU A 115 5.83 -17.31 -1.74
N ASP A 116 5.77 -17.49 -3.07
CA ASP A 116 6.04 -18.78 -3.71
C ASP A 116 7.51 -19.22 -3.56
N ALA A 117 8.45 -18.26 -3.66
CA ALA A 117 9.88 -18.53 -3.52
C ALA A 117 10.30 -18.79 -2.06
N ALA A 118 9.62 -18.18 -1.07
CA ALA A 118 9.94 -18.33 0.34
C ALA A 118 9.31 -19.61 0.98
N ALA A 119 8.16 -20.06 0.47
CA ALA A 119 7.40 -21.17 1.03
C ALA A 119 8.21 -22.47 1.17
N PRO A 120 9.04 -22.91 0.19
CA PRO A 120 9.86 -24.13 0.33
C PRO A 120 10.85 -24.08 1.49
N HIS A 121 11.17 -22.89 2.00
CA HIS A 121 12.08 -22.66 3.13
C HIS A 121 11.33 -22.50 4.47
N GLY A 122 9.99 -22.57 4.49
CA GLY A 122 9.18 -22.25 5.67
C GLY A 122 9.21 -20.77 6.06
N LEU A 123 9.66 -19.92 5.13
CA LEU A 123 9.81 -18.47 5.30
C LEU A 123 8.63 -17.71 4.71
N ALA A 124 8.40 -16.52 5.24
CA ALA A 124 7.27 -15.67 4.89
C ALA A 124 7.68 -14.19 4.81
N PRO A 125 7.29 -13.47 3.74
CA PRO A 125 7.45 -12.02 3.68
C PRO A 125 6.34 -11.30 4.44
N LEU A 126 6.58 -10.07 4.91
CA LEU A 126 5.54 -9.21 5.49
C LEU A 126 4.74 -8.51 4.37
N CYS A 127 4.01 -9.28 3.59
CA CYS A 127 3.21 -8.79 2.47
C CYS A 127 1.88 -8.17 2.93
N GLY A 128 1.22 -7.45 2.03
CA GLY A 128 -0.14 -6.94 2.21
C GLY A 128 -1.22 -8.00 2.01
N SER A 129 -2.48 -7.56 2.04
CA SER A 129 -3.66 -8.38 1.81
C SER A 129 -3.81 -8.83 0.35
N ALA A 130 -3.24 -8.07 -0.60
CA ALA A 130 -3.30 -8.34 -2.03
C ALA A 130 -1.92 -8.76 -2.57
N PRO A 131 -1.67 -10.06 -2.80
CA PRO A 131 -0.37 -10.56 -3.27
C PRO A 131 0.04 -10.07 -4.67
N ALA A 132 -0.88 -9.51 -5.47
CA ALA A 132 -0.60 -8.89 -6.76
C ALA A 132 0.11 -7.52 -6.65
N VAL A 133 0.16 -6.91 -5.46
CA VAL A 133 0.82 -5.62 -5.22
C VAL A 133 2.35 -5.76 -5.36
N GLY A 134 2.98 -4.73 -5.93
CA GLY A 134 4.44 -4.65 -6.07
C GLY A 134 5.14 -4.45 -4.72
N VAL A 135 6.19 -5.23 -4.49
CA VAL A 135 6.95 -5.25 -3.22
C VAL A 135 7.51 -3.87 -2.86
N VAL A 136 8.19 -3.23 -3.81
CA VAL A 136 8.93 -1.98 -3.55
C VAL A 136 7.98 -0.84 -3.19
N GLY A 137 6.94 -0.60 -4.01
CA GLY A 137 5.99 0.49 -3.74
C GLY A 137 5.24 0.32 -2.41
N TYR A 138 4.94 -0.92 -2.03
CA TYR A 138 4.32 -1.25 -0.76
C TYR A 138 5.26 -1.02 0.42
N THR A 139 6.48 -1.56 0.35
CA THR A 139 7.46 -1.51 1.44
C THR A 139 7.97 -0.10 1.71
N THR A 140 8.26 0.68 0.66
CA THR A 140 8.76 2.06 0.81
C THR A 140 7.75 3.03 1.43
N GLY A 141 6.47 2.67 1.48
CA GLY A 141 5.43 3.44 2.19
C GLY A 141 4.98 2.83 3.51
N GLY A 142 5.81 1.98 4.12
CA GLY A 142 5.54 1.30 5.40
C GLY A 142 5.18 -0.17 5.21
N GLY A 143 4.05 -0.44 4.58
CA GLY A 143 3.57 -1.81 4.34
C GLY A 143 2.87 -2.43 5.54
N LEU A 144 1.53 -2.36 5.54
CA LEU A 144 0.62 -2.91 6.57
C LEU A 144 -0.05 -4.19 6.07
N GLY A 145 0.24 -5.33 6.69
CA GLY A 145 -0.27 -6.64 6.27
C GLY A 145 -1.05 -7.40 7.35
N PRO A 146 -1.61 -8.59 7.01
CA PRO A 146 -2.45 -9.39 7.91
C PRO A 146 -1.74 -9.99 9.14
N VAL A 147 -0.42 -9.85 9.26
CA VAL A 147 0.38 -10.29 10.42
C VAL A 147 1.16 -9.14 11.07
N ALA A 148 0.80 -7.92 10.74
CA ALA A 148 1.59 -6.73 11.10
C ALA A 148 1.64 -6.46 12.62
N ARG A 149 0.61 -6.82 13.39
CA ARG A 149 0.65 -6.63 14.85
C ARG A 149 1.68 -7.54 15.53
N THR A 150 2.01 -8.68 14.91
CA THR A 150 3.05 -9.59 15.40
C THR A 150 4.44 -9.14 14.97
N TYR A 151 4.61 -8.77 13.69
CA TYR A 151 5.93 -8.64 13.08
C TYR A 151 6.33 -7.19 12.74
N GLY A 152 5.40 -6.23 12.82
CA GLY A 152 5.63 -4.83 12.50
C GLY A 152 5.42 -4.49 11.03
N TRP A 153 5.95 -3.35 10.62
CA TRP A 153 5.86 -2.84 9.25
C TRP A 153 6.86 -3.54 8.34
N ALA A 154 6.49 -3.76 7.07
CA ALA A 154 7.41 -4.34 6.09
C ALA A 154 8.67 -3.48 5.90
N SER A 155 8.55 -2.14 5.98
CA SER A 155 9.67 -1.21 5.89
C SER A 155 10.71 -1.38 7.01
N ASP A 156 10.31 -1.89 8.16
CA ASP A 156 11.21 -2.10 9.31
C ASP A 156 12.14 -3.32 9.09
N ARG A 157 11.80 -4.17 8.11
CA ARG A 157 12.55 -5.35 7.75
C ARG A 157 13.55 -5.12 6.59
N VAL A 158 13.59 -3.91 6.03
CA VAL A 158 14.55 -3.57 4.97
C VAL A 158 15.96 -3.56 5.52
N ARG A 159 16.86 -4.29 4.86
CA ARG A 159 18.30 -4.41 5.15
C ARG A 159 19.13 -3.49 4.29
N ALA A 160 18.76 -3.41 3.00
CA ALA A 160 19.42 -2.57 2.02
C ALA A 160 18.45 -2.20 0.89
N ALA A 161 18.75 -1.12 0.18
CA ALA A 161 18.12 -0.78 -1.07
C ALA A 161 19.13 -0.38 -2.12
N GLU A 162 18.87 -0.69 -3.38
CA GLU A 162 19.51 -0.08 -4.54
C GLU A 162 18.53 0.93 -5.13
N LEU A 163 18.99 2.15 -5.35
CA LEU A 163 18.13 3.20 -5.90
C LEU A 163 18.94 4.15 -6.79
N VAL A 164 18.25 4.73 -7.77
CA VAL A 164 18.75 5.83 -8.58
C VAL A 164 18.21 7.14 -8.02
N THR A 165 19.10 8.01 -7.57
CA THR A 165 18.77 9.34 -7.05
C THR A 165 18.56 10.35 -8.18
N GLY A 166 18.04 11.54 -7.88
CA GLY A 166 17.69 12.55 -8.90
C GLY A 166 18.87 13.11 -9.68
N ASP A 167 20.12 12.90 -9.22
CA ASP A 167 21.34 13.17 -9.97
C ASP A 167 21.71 12.06 -10.99
N GLY A 168 20.86 11.03 -11.12
CA GLY A 168 21.06 9.89 -12.03
C GLY A 168 22.15 8.92 -11.58
N VAL A 169 22.54 8.92 -10.30
CA VAL A 169 23.55 8.00 -9.75
C VAL A 169 22.86 6.82 -9.06
N LEU A 170 23.29 5.60 -9.45
CA LEU A 170 22.89 4.37 -8.77
C LEU A 170 23.66 4.23 -7.45
N ARG A 171 22.95 4.04 -6.35
CA ARG A 171 23.47 3.87 -5.00
C ARG A 171 22.94 2.62 -4.36
N ARG A 172 23.76 1.91 -3.58
CA ARG A 172 23.32 0.92 -2.60
C ARG A 172 23.37 1.58 -1.22
N VAL A 173 22.31 1.47 -0.45
CA VAL A 173 22.15 2.12 0.85
C VAL A 173 21.82 1.12 1.94
N THR A 174 22.41 1.30 3.11
CA THR A 174 22.20 0.51 4.33
C THR A 174 22.14 1.45 5.54
N ALA A 175 21.99 0.91 6.73
CA ALA A 175 22.06 1.69 7.95
C ALA A 175 23.46 2.32 8.17
N GLU A 176 24.52 1.71 7.62
CA GLU A 176 25.92 2.15 7.76
C GLU A 176 26.39 2.98 6.56
N ASP A 177 25.81 2.75 5.37
CA ASP A 177 26.20 3.40 4.11
C ASP A 177 25.03 4.24 3.58
N GLU A 178 25.21 5.54 3.43
CA GLU A 178 24.18 6.53 3.09
C GLU A 178 22.94 6.47 4.02
N PRO A 179 23.12 6.59 5.35
CA PRO A 179 22.04 6.36 6.33
C PRO A 179 20.83 7.26 6.15
N ASP A 180 20.98 8.48 5.64
CA ASP A 180 19.87 9.39 5.38
C ASP A 180 18.98 8.90 4.24
N LEU A 181 19.58 8.37 3.17
CA LEU A 181 18.81 7.73 2.09
C LEU A 181 18.14 6.45 2.58
N PHE A 182 18.86 5.64 3.36
CA PHE A 182 18.29 4.41 3.94
C PHE A 182 17.11 4.71 4.87
N TRP A 183 17.21 5.75 5.69
CA TRP A 183 16.11 6.24 6.51
C TRP A 183 14.91 6.65 5.64
N ALA A 184 15.14 7.43 4.58
CA ALA A 184 14.09 7.95 3.70
C ALA A 184 13.38 6.84 2.90
N VAL A 185 14.09 5.78 2.45
CA VAL A 185 13.48 4.63 1.75
C VAL A 185 12.48 3.90 2.63
N ARG A 186 12.68 3.87 3.96
CA ARG A 186 11.83 3.18 4.92
C ARG A 186 10.67 4.06 5.40
N GLY A 187 9.69 4.29 4.54
CA GLY A 187 8.47 5.04 4.81
C GLY A 187 8.30 6.33 4.00
N GLY A 188 9.37 6.90 3.44
CA GLY A 188 9.34 8.17 2.71
C GLY A 188 8.99 8.06 1.23
N LYS A 189 8.54 6.89 0.75
CA LYS A 189 8.15 6.67 -0.65
C LYS A 189 9.28 7.06 -1.63
N GLY A 190 8.94 7.80 -2.68
CA GLY A 190 9.87 8.24 -3.73
C GLY A 190 10.77 9.41 -3.37
N ALA A 191 10.76 9.91 -2.13
CA ALA A 191 11.55 11.07 -1.70
C ALA A 191 13.06 10.86 -1.84
N ALA A 192 13.52 9.61 -1.69
CA ALA A 192 14.94 9.26 -1.77
C ALA A 192 15.45 9.00 -3.19
N GLY A 193 14.56 8.62 -4.12
CA GLY A 193 14.93 8.20 -5.46
C GLY A 193 14.03 7.09 -6.00
N ILE A 194 14.39 6.54 -7.14
CA ILE A 194 13.73 5.39 -7.76
C ILE A 194 14.44 4.13 -7.29
N VAL A 195 13.79 3.35 -6.42
CA VAL A 195 14.32 2.07 -5.94
C VAL A 195 14.29 1.06 -7.08
N THR A 196 15.42 0.42 -7.33
CA THR A 196 15.59 -0.62 -8.36
C THR A 196 15.65 -2.02 -7.78
N ALA A 197 16.11 -2.17 -6.52
CA ALA A 197 16.04 -3.42 -5.77
C ALA A 197 15.92 -3.16 -4.26
N LEU A 198 15.32 -4.13 -3.53
CA LEU A 198 15.26 -4.17 -2.08
C LEU A 198 15.79 -5.49 -1.55
N GLU A 199 16.49 -5.42 -0.41
CA GLU A 199 16.84 -6.57 0.44
C GLU A 199 16.07 -6.42 1.77
N PHE A 200 15.40 -7.48 2.22
CA PHE A 200 14.61 -7.45 3.46
C PHE A 200 14.55 -8.83 4.15
N ASP A 201 14.34 -8.79 5.46
CA ASP A 201 14.21 -10.01 6.26
C ASP A 201 12.85 -10.67 6.04
N LEU A 202 12.86 -11.99 6.04
CA LEU A 202 11.72 -12.88 6.08
C LEU A 202 11.54 -13.41 7.51
N VAL A 203 10.35 -13.93 7.84
CA VAL A 203 10.05 -14.55 9.12
C VAL A 203 9.77 -16.02 8.96
N GLU A 204 10.04 -16.82 9.99
CA GLU A 204 9.65 -18.23 10.03
C GLU A 204 8.15 -18.32 10.35
N GLN A 205 7.33 -18.52 9.33
CA GLN A 205 5.87 -18.63 9.46
C GLN A 205 5.31 -19.43 8.28
N PRO A 206 5.35 -20.77 8.33
CA PRO A 206 4.91 -21.61 7.21
C PRO A 206 3.40 -21.61 7.03
N GLU A 207 2.63 -21.40 8.10
CA GLU A 207 1.16 -21.41 8.10
C GLU A 207 0.57 -20.38 9.04
N LEU A 208 -0.71 -20.06 8.84
CA LEU A 208 -1.50 -19.15 9.68
C LEU A 208 -2.84 -19.82 10.02
N TYR A 209 -3.38 -19.53 11.21
CA TYR A 209 -4.81 -19.72 11.45
C TYR A 209 -5.51 -18.41 11.09
N ALA A 210 -6.13 -18.33 9.89
CA ALA A 210 -6.54 -17.07 9.32
C ALA A 210 -7.74 -17.21 8.37
N GLY A 211 -8.38 -16.08 8.07
CA GLY A 211 -9.53 -15.97 7.19
C GLY A 211 -10.47 -14.85 7.60
N ALA A 212 -11.76 -14.96 7.26
CA ALA A 212 -12.78 -14.01 7.63
C ALA A 212 -14.07 -14.69 8.10
N LEU A 213 -14.76 -14.03 9.04
CA LEU A 213 -16.16 -14.28 9.38
C LEU A 213 -17.02 -13.27 8.66
N TYR A 214 -18.06 -13.70 7.98
CA TYR A 214 -19.02 -12.80 7.32
C TYR A 214 -20.37 -12.88 8.00
N PHE A 215 -20.94 -11.73 8.31
CA PHE A 215 -22.21 -11.60 9.02
C PHE A 215 -23.22 -10.83 8.17
N ASP A 216 -24.52 -11.03 8.45
CA ASP A 216 -25.58 -10.24 7.84
C ASP A 216 -25.49 -8.76 8.28
N GLY A 217 -25.85 -7.85 7.40
CA GLY A 217 -25.87 -6.42 7.70
C GLY A 217 -26.78 -6.04 8.87
N ALA A 218 -27.83 -6.82 9.13
CA ALA A 218 -28.70 -6.62 10.28
C ALA A 218 -27.95 -6.74 11.62
N ASP A 219 -26.87 -7.50 11.67
CA ASP A 219 -26.03 -7.69 12.85
C ASP A 219 -24.90 -6.66 12.98
N ALA A 220 -24.79 -5.69 12.05
CA ALA A 220 -23.64 -4.78 11.97
C ALA A 220 -23.33 -4.09 13.31
N ALA A 221 -24.33 -3.57 14.00
CA ALA A 221 -24.13 -2.89 15.29
C ALA A 221 -23.58 -3.83 16.35
N ALA A 222 -24.14 -5.03 16.48
CA ALA A 222 -23.71 -6.03 17.46
C ALA A 222 -22.28 -6.50 17.18
N VAL A 223 -21.95 -6.79 15.90
CA VAL A 223 -20.63 -7.26 15.48
C VAL A 223 -19.56 -6.19 15.69
N LEU A 224 -19.80 -4.93 15.30
CA LEU A 224 -18.84 -3.84 15.47
C LEU A 224 -18.60 -3.51 16.96
N GLN A 225 -19.65 -3.49 17.79
CA GLN A 225 -19.50 -3.26 19.22
C GLN A 225 -18.76 -4.42 19.91
N ALA A 226 -19.03 -5.66 19.52
CA ALA A 226 -18.26 -6.81 20.01
C ALA A 226 -16.80 -6.74 19.56
N TRP A 227 -16.53 -6.41 18.26
CA TRP A 227 -15.20 -6.32 17.70
C TRP A 227 -14.33 -5.27 18.41
N ARG A 228 -14.84 -4.05 18.65
CA ARG A 228 -14.08 -3.01 19.36
C ARG A 228 -13.69 -3.43 20.78
N LEU A 229 -14.58 -4.13 21.50
CA LEU A 229 -14.29 -4.65 22.85
C LEU A 229 -13.25 -5.77 22.79
N TRP A 230 -13.40 -6.69 21.84
CA TRP A 230 -12.48 -7.79 21.63
C TRP A 230 -11.07 -7.29 21.22
N CYS A 231 -10.96 -6.22 20.46
CA CYS A 231 -9.66 -5.62 20.10
C CYS A 231 -8.82 -5.23 21.32
N ALA A 232 -9.44 -4.82 22.43
CA ALA A 232 -8.72 -4.42 23.64
C ALA A 232 -7.96 -5.59 24.29
N ASP A 233 -8.51 -6.81 24.19
CA ASP A 233 -7.96 -8.02 24.81
C ASP A 233 -7.17 -8.88 23.80
N LEU A 234 -7.20 -8.55 22.50
CA LEU A 234 -6.52 -9.34 21.46
C LEU A 234 -5.00 -9.14 21.55
N PRO A 235 -4.22 -10.20 21.84
CA PRO A 235 -2.76 -10.11 21.92
C PRO A 235 -2.15 -9.80 20.55
N ALA A 236 -0.88 -9.38 20.54
CA ALA A 236 -0.17 -8.99 19.32
C ALA A 236 0.01 -10.15 18.30
N THR A 237 -0.13 -11.41 18.73
CA THR A 237 -0.17 -12.58 17.85
C THR A 237 -1.40 -12.61 16.92
N GLY A 238 -2.45 -11.84 17.25
CA GLY A 238 -3.65 -11.66 16.43
C GLY A 238 -3.65 -10.31 15.73
N THR A 239 -3.89 -10.29 14.41
CA THR A 239 -4.15 -9.11 13.60
C THR A 239 -5.58 -9.18 13.08
N THR A 240 -6.33 -8.09 13.16
CA THR A 240 -7.76 -8.07 12.79
C THR A 240 -8.18 -6.76 12.16
N SER A 241 -9.24 -6.84 11.35
CA SER A 241 -10.02 -5.72 10.87
C SER A 241 -11.51 -6.05 10.81
N VAL A 242 -12.35 -5.03 10.80
CA VAL A 242 -13.78 -5.15 10.52
C VAL A 242 -14.12 -4.29 9.31
N ALA A 243 -14.88 -4.84 8.36
CA ALA A 243 -15.28 -4.16 7.15
C ALA A 243 -16.79 -4.24 6.92
N LEU A 244 -17.38 -3.09 6.63
CA LEU A 244 -18.73 -2.96 6.07
C LEU A 244 -18.61 -3.12 4.57
N LEU A 245 -19.27 -4.12 3.99
CA LEU A 245 -19.13 -4.52 2.60
C LEU A 245 -20.46 -4.37 1.86
N GLN A 246 -20.40 -3.81 0.66
CA GLN A 246 -21.49 -3.76 -0.31
C GLN A 246 -20.96 -4.29 -1.65
N LEU A 247 -20.70 -5.60 -1.70
CA LEU A 247 -20.14 -6.23 -2.88
C LEU A 247 -21.19 -6.35 -3.97
N PRO A 248 -20.88 -5.93 -5.23
CA PRO A 248 -21.82 -6.07 -6.34
C PRO A 248 -22.07 -7.56 -6.67
N PRO A 249 -23.21 -7.90 -7.27
CA PRO A 249 -23.52 -9.26 -7.66
C PRO A 249 -22.78 -9.66 -8.95
N LEU A 250 -21.44 -9.76 -8.86
CA LEU A 250 -20.55 -10.10 -9.96
C LEU A 250 -20.11 -11.58 -9.88
N PRO A 251 -19.74 -12.19 -11.00
CA PRO A 251 -19.11 -13.51 -11.00
C PRO A 251 -17.90 -13.56 -10.08
N GLY A 252 -17.79 -14.62 -9.27
CA GLY A 252 -16.69 -14.80 -8.29
C GLY A 252 -17.01 -14.25 -6.88
N VAL A 253 -18.02 -13.40 -6.72
CA VAL A 253 -18.51 -13.01 -5.39
C VAL A 253 -19.39 -14.13 -4.83
N PRO A 254 -19.11 -14.67 -3.62
CA PRO A 254 -19.94 -15.70 -3.01
C PRO A 254 -21.41 -15.28 -2.88
N GLU A 255 -22.34 -16.18 -3.20
CA GLU A 255 -23.78 -15.88 -3.22
C GLU A 255 -24.31 -15.24 -1.92
N PRO A 256 -23.88 -15.67 -0.70
CA PRO A 256 -24.34 -15.03 0.53
C PRO A 256 -23.89 -13.57 0.71
N LEU A 257 -22.91 -13.09 -0.07
CA LEU A 257 -22.34 -11.75 0.01
C LEU A 257 -22.76 -10.87 -1.18
N ALA A 258 -23.18 -11.46 -2.29
CA ALA A 258 -23.44 -10.77 -3.55
C ALA A 258 -24.68 -9.88 -3.49
N GLY A 259 -24.55 -8.58 -3.76
CA GLY A 259 -25.65 -7.63 -3.79
C GLY A 259 -26.30 -7.35 -2.42
N ARG A 260 -25.59 -7.67 -1.34
CA ARG A 260 -26.08 -7.50 0.05
C ARG A 260 -25.11 -6.65 0.85
N PHE A 261 -25.63 -5.97 1.86
CA PHE A 261 -24.81 -5.37 2.90
C PHE A 261 -24.38 -6.48 3.87
N THR A 262 -23.08 -6.62 4.09
CA THR A 262 -22.50 -7.62 4.98
C THR A 262 -21.37 -7.02 5.82
N VAL A 263 -21.03 -7.67 6.93
CA VAL A 263 -19.91 -7.29 7.79
C VAL A 263 -18.88 -8.41 7.75
N ALA A 264 -17.63 -8.09 7.43
CA ALA A 264 -16.53 -9.03 7.49
C ALA A 264 -15.63 -8.74 8.70
N VAL A 265 -15.37 -9.73 9.53
CA VAL A 265 -14.31 -9.69 10.55
C VAL A 265 -13.15 -10.54 10.05
N ARG A 266 -12.07 -9.89 9.65
CA ARG A 266 -10.86 -10.53 9.15
C ARG A 266 -9.92 -10.83 10.30
N PHE A 267 -9.24 -11.97 10.25
CA PHE A 267 -8.39 -12.43 11.33
C PHE A 267 -7.17 -13.17 10.79
N GLY A 268 -5.99 -12.83 11.32
CA GLY A 268 -4.73 -13.54 11.11
C GLY A 268 -4.06 -13.80 12.43
N TRP A 269 -3.71 -15.06 12.69
CA TRP A 269 -3.10 -15.51 13.93
C TRP A 269 -1.81 -16.26 13.65
N THR A 270 -0.71 -15.84 14.28
CA THR A 270 0.65 -16.35 14.04
C THR A 270 1.06 -17.45 15.04
N GLY A 271 0.21 -17.74 16.05
CA GLY A 271 0.41 -18.82 17.01
C GLY A 271 -0.25 -20.14 16.57
N THR A 272 -0.47 -21.06 17.52
CA THR A 272 -1.14 -22.34 17.23
C THR A 272 -2.60 -22.13 16.80
N ALA A 273 -3.12 -23.03 15.95
CA ALA A 273 -4.51 -22.98 15.52
C ALA A 273 -5.50 -23.08 16.69
N GLY A 274 -5.17 -23.86 17.73
CA GLY A 274 -5.99 -24.02 18.94
C GLY A 274 -6.13 -22.70 19.70
N ASP A 275 -5.02 -21.98 19.92
CA ASP A 275 -5.04 -20.67 20.58
C ASP A 275 -5.75 -19.63 19.72
N GLY A 276 -5.56 -19.65 18.39
CA GLY A 276 -6.25 -18.78 17.45
C GLY A 276 -7.75 -19.00 17.44
N ALA A 277 -8.21 -20.25 17.48
CA ALA A 277 -9.63 -20.59 17.58
C ALA A 277 -10.25 -20.10 18.89
N ALA A 278 -9.52 -20.25 20.01
CA ALA A 278 -9.94 -19.74 21.32
C ALA A 278 -9.99 -18.18 21.33
N ALA A 279 -9.00 -17.51 20.75
CA ALA A 279 -8.96 -16.07 20.64
C ALA A 279 -10.12 -15.51 19.78
N LEU A 280 -10.54 -16.22 18.72
CA LEU A 280 -11.63 -15.81 17.83
C LEU A 280 -13.03 -16.17 18.36
N ALA A 281 -13.14 -17.02 19.39
CA ALA A 281 -14.42 -17.49 19.91
C ALA A 281 -15.42 -16.37 20.28
N PRO A 282 -15.01 -15.21 20.87
CA PRO A 282 -15.90 -14.10 21.12
C PRO A 282 -16.56 -13.55 19.85
N MET A 283 -15.83 -13.49 18.74
CA MET A 283 -16.37 -12.99 17.47
C MET A 283 -17.34 -13.99 16.82
N ARG A 284 -17.09 -15.29 16.95
CA ARG A 284 -18.04 -16.34 16.53
C ARG A 284 -19.35 -16.32 17.34
N ALA A 285 -19.29 -15.81 18.56
CA ALA A 285 -20.44 -15.68 19.44
C ALA A 285 -21.19 -14.34 19.29
N ALA A 286 -20.64 -13.36 18.59
CA ALA A 286 -21.22 -12.02 18.43
C ALA A 286 -22.53 -12.04 17.62
N ALA A 287 -22.58 -12.86 16.58
CA ALA A 287 -23.77 -13.15 15.76
C ALA A 287 -23.54 -14.46 15.00
N LEU A 288 -24.60 -14.98 14.34
CA LEU A 288 -24.47 -16.17 13.49
C LEU A 288 -23.80 -15.81 12.16
N PRO A 289 -22.58 -16.31 11.86
CA PRO A 289 -21.94 -15.98 10.60
C PRO A 289 -22.65 -16.62 9.40
N LEU A 290 -22.78 -15.86 8.31
CA LEU A 290 -23.18 -16.36 6.99
C LEU A 290 -22.11 -17.30 6.42
N ILE A 291 -20.84 -16.94 6.66
CA ILE A 291 -19.66 -17.74 6.27
C ILE A 291 -18.63 -17.64 7.38
N ASP A 292 -18.10 -18.79 7.82
CA ASP A 292 -16.90 -18.88 8.63
C ASP A 292 -15.79 -19.51 7.75
N ALA A 293 -14.89 -18.67 7.24
CA ALA A 293 -13.77 -19.07 6.39
C ALA A 293 -12.43 -19.10 7.16
N VAL A 294 -12.46 -19.01 8.50
CA VAL A 294 -11.23 -19.01 9.31
C VAL A 294 -10.75 -20.45 9.57
N GLN A 295 -9.57 -20.74 9.07
CA GLN A 295 -8.95 -22.07 9.15
C GLN A 295 -7.41 -21.96 9.13
N THR A 296 -6.72 -23.08 9.32
CA THR A 296 -5.28 -23.14 9.06
C THR A 296 -5.06 -23.09 7.55
N ILE A 297 -4.27 -22.11 7.11
CA ILE A 297 -3.88 -21.93 5.72
C ILE A 297 -2.35 -21.90 5.61
N PRO A 298 -1.75 -22.41 4.52
CA PRO A 298 -0.34 -22.15 4.25
C PRO A 298 -0.12 -20.65 4.04
N TYR A 299 1.01 -20.11 4.53
CA TYR A 299 1.26 -18.68 4.46
C TYR A 299 1.15 -18.09 3.04
N PRO A 300 1.56 -18.76 1.94
CA PRO A 300 1.34 -18.25 0.59
C PRO A 300 -0.12 -17.99 0.19
N ALA A 301 -1.07 -18.56 0.92
CA ALA A 301 -2.50 -18.32 0.73
C ALA A 301 -3.04 -17.11 1.53
N ILE A 302 -2.18 -16.27 2.10
CA ILE A 302 -2.54 -15.12 2.96
C ILE A 302 -3.53 -14.16 2.30
N GLY A 303 -3.57 -14.06 0.98
CA GLY A 303 -4.55 -13.29 0.24
C GLY A 303 -6.01 -13.70 0.50
N MET A 304 -6.26 -14.92 0.97
CA MET A 304 -7.60 -15.40 1.35
C MET A 304 -8.21 -14.65 2.55
N VAL A 305 -7.38 -13.99 3.38
CA VAL A 305 -7.86 -13.25 4.57
C VAL A 305 -8.74 -12.07 4.17
N HIS A 306 -8.39 -11.35 3.11
CA HIS A 306 -9.16 -10.20 2.61
C HIS A 306 -9.91 -10.52 1.34
N ALA A 307 -9.45 -11.48 0.56
CA ALA A 307 -9.97 -11.84 -0.76
C ALA A 307 -10.09 -10.61 -1.69
N ASP A 308 -9.05 -9.76 -1.69
CA ASP A 308 -9.00 -8.56 -2.51
C ASP A 308 -9.03 -8.92 -4.01
N PRO A 309 -9.63 -8.07 -4.88
CA PRO A 309 -9.62 -8.28 -6.32
C PRO A 309 -8.20 -8.40 -6.88
N VAL A 310 -8.01 -9.31 -7.84
CA VAL A 310 -6.71 -9.52 -8.51
C VAL A 310 -6.62 -8.80 -9.85
N ASP A 311 -7.78 -8.53 -10.47
CA ASP A 311 -7.86 -7.82 -11.74
C ASP A 311 -7.89 -6.30 -11.54
N PRO A 312 -7.33 -5.52 -12.49
CA PRO A 312 -7.39 -4.07 -12.46
C PRO A 312 -8.83 -3.55 -12.38
N LEU A 313 -9.05 -2.58 -11.51
CA LEU A 313 -10.35 -1.94 -11.32
C LEU A 313 -10.20 -0.46 -10.97
N PRO A 314 -11.23 0.37 -11.24
CA PRO A 314 -11.23 1.75 -10.80
C PRO A 314 -11.54 1.83 -9.30
N ALA A 315 -10.64 2.45 -8.53
CA ALA A 315 -10.81 2.64 -7.10
C ALA A 315 -10.56 4.10 -6.69
N TYR A 316 -11.43 4.59 -5.82
CA TYR A 316 -11.25 5.82 -5.05
C TYR A 316 -11.10 5.42 -3.59
N GLU A 317 -9.96 5.74 -3.01
CA GLU A 317 -9.60 5.37 -1.64
C GLU A 317 -9.39 6.63 -0.81
N GLU A 318 -9.92 6.62 0.43
CA GLU A 318 -9.64 7.61 1.46
C GLU A 318 -9.31 6.91 2.77
N THR A 319 -8.46 7.54 3.58
CA THR A 319 -8.03 6.97 4.85
C THR A 319 -7.87 8.03 5.93
N ASP A 320 -8.09 7.61 7.17
CA ASP A 320 -7.72 8.32 8.39
C ASP A 320 -7.11 7.36 9.41
N LEU A 321 -6.32 7.90 10.31
CA LEU A 321 -5.83 7.21 11.49
C LEU A 321 -6.65 7.63 12.71
N LEU A 322 -7.04 6.65 13.53
CA LEU A 322 -7.82 6.89 14.72
C LEU A 322 -6.99 6.59 15.97
N ARG A 323 -7.16 7.44 17.00
CA ARG A 323 -6.51 7.25 18.30
C ARG A 323 -7.23 6.23 19.17
N GLU A 324 -8.53 6.04 18.95
CA GLU A 324 -9.41 5.16 19.71
C GLU A 324 -10.69 4.84 18.92
N LEU A 325 -11.43 3.84 19.36
CA LEU A 325 -12.73 3.45 18.78
C LEU A 325 -13.74 3.16 19.91
N PRO A 326 -14.25 4.21 20.64
CA PRO A 326 -15.28 4.01 21.66
C PRO A 326 -16.65 3.64 21.05
N ALA A 327 -17.66 3.38 21.89
CA ALA A 327 -18.99 2.97 21.43
C ALA A 327 -19.61 4.03 20.51
N GLU A 328 -19.46 5.28 20.87
CA GLU A 328 -19.99 6.43 20.13
C GLU A 328 -19.35 6.58 18.74
N ALA A 329 -18.08 6.16 18.58
CA ALA A 329 -17.42 6.14 17.28
C ALA A 329 -18.02 5.07 16.37
N VAL A 330 -18.33 3.90 16.91
CA VAL A 330 -19.04 2.84 16.16
C VAL A 330 -20.43 3.32 15.74
N ASP A 331 -21.18 3.95 16.65
CA ASP A 331 -22.52 4.49 16.34
C ASP A 331 -22.45 5.58 15.26
N ALA A 332 -21.46 6.49 15.33
CA ALA A 332 -21.24 7.52 14.32
C ALA A 332 -20.86 6.91 12.95
N LEU A 333 -20.01 5.88 12.92
CA LEU A 333 -19.65 5.18 11.70
C LEU A 333 -20.87 4.50 11.07
N LEU A 334 -21.67 3.80 11.86
CA LEU A 334 -22.89 3.12 11.38
C LEU A 334 -23.96 4.11 10.90
N ALA A 335 -24.06 5.29 11.51
CA ALA A 335 -24.98 6.32 11.07
C ALA A 335 -24.69 6.81 9.65
N VAL A 336 -23.43 6.81 9.21
CA VAL A 336 -23.03 7.30 7.87
C VAL A 336 -22.72 6.17 6.89
N ALA A 337 -22.32 4.99 7.35
CA ALA A 337 -21.88 3.90 6.49
C ALA A 337 -22.54 2.55 6.82
N GLY A 338 -23.48 2.49 7.75
CA GLY A 338 -24.21 1.27 8.11
C GLY A 338 -25.27 0.86 7.08
N PRO A 339 -25.98 -0.23 7.35
CA PRO A 339 -26.92 -0.82 6.38
C PRO A 339 -28.06 0.13 5.97
N GLU A 340 -28.48 1.07 6.85
CA GLU A 340 -29.56 2.03 6.58
C GLU A 340 -29.05 3.38 6.02
N ALA A 341 -27.73 3.57 5.90
CA ALA A 341 -27.13 4.85 5.54
C ALA A 341 -27.15 5.15 4.03
N GLY A 342 -27.41 4.16 3.18
CA GLY A 342 -27.36 4.32 1.73
C GLY A 342 -25.96 4.68 1.21
N SER A 343 -24.92 4.19 1.87
CA SER A 343 -23.52 4.45 1.49
C SER A 343 -23.21 3.96 0.07
N PRO A 344 -22.56 4.76 -0.81
CA PRO A 344 -22.11 4.33 -2.12
C PRO A 344 -20.73 3.65 -2.08
N GLN A 345 -20.12 3.49 -0.90
CA GLN A 345 -18.83 2.81 -0.76
C GLN A 345 -19.01 1.31 -0.93
N VAL A 346 -18.04 0.69 -1.60
CA VAL A 346 -17.97 -0.79 -1.70
C VAL A 346 -17.45 -1.37 -0.38
N ILE A 347 -16.48 -0.67 0.24
CA ILE A 347 -15.83 -1.10 1.48
C ILE A 347 -15.67 0.12 2.40
N VAL A 348 -16.04 -0.03 3.67
CA VAL A 348 -15.60 0.84 4.77
C VAL A 348 -14.99 -0.05 5.84
N GLU A 349 -13.67 0.04 6.01
CA GLU A 349 -12.90 -0.88 6.85
C GLU A 349 -12.18 -0.16 7.98
N VAL A 350 -12.20 -0.74 9.17
CA VAL A 350 -11.36 -0.34 10.32
C VAL A 350 -10.41 -1.48 10.63
N ARG A 351 -9.09 -1.21 10.58
CA ARG A 351 -8.04 -2.18 10.93
C ARG A 351 -7.41 -1.81 12.27
N GLN A 352 -7.26 -2.79 13.16
CA GLN A 352 -6.54 -2.60 14.42
C GLN A 352 -5.03 -2.49 14.16
N LEU A 353 -4.41 -1.48 14.75
CA LEU A 353 -2.96 -1.28 14.78
C LEU A 353 -2.38 -1.71 16.15
N GLY A 354 -1.25 -1.15 16.56
CA GLY A 354 -0.58 -1.48 17.81
C GLY A 354 0.28 -2.75 17.73
N GLY A 355 0.59 -3.38 18.85
CA GLY A 355 1.56 -4.48 18.89
C GLY A 355 2.93 -4.04 18.35
N ALA A 356 3.57 -4.87 17.52
CA ALA A 356 4.88 -4.55 16.93
C ALA A 356 4.87 -3.31 16.01
N LEU A 357 3.70 -2.91 15.50
CA LEU A 357 3.56 -1.68 14.68
C LEU A 357 3.91 -0.40 15.47
N ALA A 358 3.71 -0.40 16.80
CA ALA A 358 4.03 0.73 17.66
C ALA A 358 5.54 0.90 17.92
N THR A 359 6.36 -0.11 17.55
CA THR A 359 7.83 0.01 17.65
C THR A 359 8.33 1.00 16.61
N ALA A 360 9.20 1.92 17.02
CA ALA A 360 9.68 3.01 16.18
C ALA A 360 11.20 2.92 15.95
N PRO A 361 11.68 2.10 14.99
CA PRO A 361 13.06 2.22 14.52
C PRO A 361 13.23 3.57 13.79
N ASP A 362 14.47 4.05 13.66
CA ASP A 362 14.75 5.28 12.91
C ASP A 362 14.39 5.09 11.41
N SER A 363 13.23 5.59 11.01
CA SER A 363 12.66 5.51 9.66
C SER A 363 11.73 6.69 9.40
N ALA A 364 11.43 6.97 8.13
CA ALA A 364 10.52 8.04 7.75
C ALA A 364 9.03 7.71 7.98
N LEU A 365 8.69 6.52 8.48
CA LEU A 365 7.30 6.14 8.73
C LEU A 365 6.79 6.76 10.05
N CYS A 366 5.81 7.65 9.94
CA CYS A 366 5.15 8.33 11.05
C CYS A 366 3.92 7.58 11.59
N HIS A 367 3.27 8.18 12.60
CA HIS A 367 1.94 7.80 13.12
C HIS A 367 1.86 6.37 13.70
N ARG A 368 2.93 5.88 14.29
CA ARG A 368 3.01 4.52 14.86
C ARG A 368 2.19 4.35 16.15
N ASP A 369 1.75 5.44 16.73
CA ASP A 369 0.92 5.53 17.94
C ASP A 369 -0.59 5.43 17.66
N ALA A 370 -1.01 5.44 16.39
CA ALA A 370 -2.41 5.28 16.05
C ALA A 370 -2.93 3.89 16.45
N ALA A 371 -4.13 3.85 16.99
CA ALA A 371 -4.76 2.60 17.42
C ALA A 371 -5.46 1.85 16.27
N PHE A 372 -6.00 2.59 15.29
CA PHE A 372 -6.69 2.04 14.15
C PHE A 372 -6.42 2.84 12.88
N THR A 373 -6.62 2.22 11.72
CA THR A 373 -6.77 2.91 10.44
C THR A 373 -8.17 2.67 9.88
N LEU A 374 -8.81 3.75 9.43
CA LEU A 374 -10.08 3.73 8.73
C LEU A 374 -9.82 3.88 7.24
N ILE A 375 -10.44 3.07 6.41
CA ILE A 375 -10.29 3.07 4.96
C ILE A 375 -11.68 3.04 4.33
N THR A 376 -11.93 3.90 3.35
CA THR A 376 -13.10 3.82 2.48
C THR A 376 -12.64 3.54 1.05
N ILE A 377 -13.32 2.60 0.38
CA ILE A 377 -13.04 2.25 -1.01
C ILE A 377 -14.37 2.26 -1.78
N GLY A 378 -14.40 3.03 -2.86
CA GLY A 378 -15.55 3.11 -3.75
C GLY A 378 -15.16 3.21 -5.22
N VAL A 379 -16.13 3.05 -6.11
CA VAL A 379 -15.93 3.19 -7.55
C VAL A 379 -16.15 4.67 -7.92
N PRO A 380 -15.13 5.41 -8.39
CA PRO A 380 -15.21 6.87 -8.56
C PRO A 380 -16.25 7.34 -9.57
N MET A 381 -16.73 6.47 -10.48
CA MET A 381 -17.79 6.78 -11.44
C MET A 381 -19.19 6.69 -10.81
N ILE A 382 -19.34 6.15 -9.61
CA ILE A 382 -20.60 6.17 -8.86
C ILE A 382 -20.73 7.55 -8.22
N GLU A 383 -21.86 8.21 -8.48
CA GLU A 383 -22.14 9.54 -7.95
C GLU A 383 -22.10 9.54 -6.42
N GLY A 384 -21.46 10.55 -5.84
CA GLY A 384 -21.40 10.73 -4.39
C GLY A 384 -20.27 9.97 -3.67
N VAL A 385 -19.51 9.10 -4.33
CA VAL A 385 -18.43 8.32 -3.67
C VAL A 385 -17.38 9.21 -3.00
N PRO A 386 -16.76 10.22 -3.64
CA PRO A 386 -15.79 11.09 -2.96
C PRO A 386 -16.42 11.91 -1.82
N GLN A 387 -17.64 12.42 -2.03
CA GLN A 387 -18.35 13.22 -1.03
C GLN A 387 -18.71 12.39 0.19
N HIS A 388 -19.12 11.13 -0.03
CA HIS A 388 -19.42 10.21 1.05
C HIS A 388 -18.17 9.79 1.83
N ALA A 389 -17.04 9.53 1.16
CA ALA A 389 -15.76 9.28 1.82
C ALA A 389 -15.37 10.45 2.74
N ALA A 390 -15.54 11.69 2.28
CA ALA A 390 -15.35 12.88 3.11
C ALA A 390 -16.35 12.97 4.28
N ALA A 391 -17.61 12.56 4.09
CA ALA A 391 -18.61 12.51 5.16
C ALA A 391 -18.26 11.45 6.23
N VAL A 392 -17.77 10.27 5.83
CA VAL A 392 -17.28 9.25 6.76
C VAL A 392 -16.09 9.79 7.57
N ARG A 393 -15.12 10.43 6.92
CA ARG A 393 -14.00 11.08 7.62
C ARG A 393 -14.47 12.16 8.60
N ALA A 394 -15.41 13.00 8.20
CA ALA A 394 -15.97 14.06 9.07
C ALA A 394 -16.67 13.47 10.29
N ALA A 395 -17.48 12.41 10.12
CA ALA A 395 -18.17 11.73 11.21
C ALA A 395 -17.18 11.11 12.22
N MET A 396 -16.04 10.58 11.74
CA MET A 396 -14.99 9.98 12.57
C MET A 396 -13.98 11.01 13.11
N GLY A 397 -14.10 12.27 12.70
CA GLY A 397 -13.20 13.37 13.07
C GLY A 397 -12.91 13.52 14.57
N PRO A 398 -13.87 13.38 15.49
CA PRO A 398 -13.61 13.47 16.94
C PRO A 398 -12.55 12.48 17.45
N TRP A 399 -12.38 11.34 16.80
CA TRP A 399 -11.42 10.29 17.17
C TRP A 399 -10.22 10.19 16.22
N ALA A 400 -10.23 10.93 15.12
CA ALA A 400 -9.14 10.95 14.16
C ALA A 400 -7.89 11.65 14.71
N THR A 401 -6.71 11.14 14.34
CA THR A 401 -5.43 11.79 14.66
C THR A 401 -5.11 12.95 13.71
N GLY A 402 -5.76 13.00 12.55
CA GLY A 402 -5.43 13.87 11.41
C GLY A 402 -4.35 13.28 10.49
N GLY A 403 -3.72 12.17 10.88
CA GLY A 403 -2.72 11.47 10.12
C GLY A 403 -3.28 10.49 9.09
N ALA A 404 -2.43 10.04 8.18
CA ALA A 404 -2.73 9.00 7.19
C ALA A 404 -1.48 8.18 6.87
N LEU A 405 -1.66 6.91 6.50
CA LEU A 405 -0.54 6.06 6.06
C LEU A 405 -0.16 6.39 4.60
N PRO A 406 1.14 6.51 4.27
CA PRO A 406 1.59 6.90 2.93
C PRO A 406 1.06 6.00 1.80
N ASN A 407 0.85 4.70 2.05
CA ASN A 407 0.31 3.76 1.06
C ASN A 407 -1.19 3.90 0.81
N LEU A 408 -1.93 4.43 1.79
CA LEU A 408 -3.40 4.48 1.77
C LEU A 408 -3.93 5.92 1.64
N ALA A 409 -3.04 6.92 1.72
CA ALA A 409 -3.42 8.33 1.58
C ALA A 409 -3.74 8.66 0.12
N ALA A 410 -4.97 9.10 -0.14
CA ALA A 410 -5.41 9.52 -1.46
C ALA A 410 -4.74 10.82 -1.93
N GLY A 411 -4.72 11.02 -3.24
CA GLY A 411 -4.27 12.25 -3.90
C GLY A 411 -2.76 12.47 -3.88
N THR A 412 -2.37 13.67 -4.26
CA THR A 412 -0.99 14.17 -4.31
C THR A 412 -0.92 15.57 -3.69
N GLY A 413 0.28 16.07 -3.47
CA GLY A 413 0.50 17.45 -3.02
C GLY A 413 0.62 17.64 -1.50
N ALA A 414 0.64 18.91 -1.09
CA ALA A 414 1.04 19.33 0.25
C ALA A 414 0.11 18.81 1.38
N GLU A 415 -1.20 18.79 1.13
CA GLU A 415 -2.17 18.31 2.12
C GLU A 415 -1.96 16.82 2.44
N ARG A 416 -1.82 15.98 1.40
CA ARG A 416 -1.52 14.58 1.57
C ARG A 416 -0.22 14.36 2.34
N LEU A 417 0.83 15.11 1.99
CA LEU A 417 2.13 15.01 2.66
C LEU A 417 2.05 15.42 4.13
N ALA A 418 1.34 16.49 4.44
CA ALA A 418 1.13 16.96 5.82
C ALA A 418 0.33 15.96 6.67
N ARG A 419 -0.51 15.13 6.06
CA ARG A 419 -1.21 14.03 6.73
C ARG A 419 -0.34 12.78 6.88
N SER A 420 0.52 12.51 5.89
CA SER A 420 1.36 11.31 5.90
C SER A 420 2.57 11.42 6.82
N TYR A 421 3.07 12.62 7.03
CA TYR A 421 4.31 12.87 7.77
C TYR A 421 4.16 14.04 8.74
N ASP A 422 4.79 13.94 9.91
CA ASP A 422 4.94 15.07 10.81
C ASP A 422 5.90 16.14 10.23
N PRO A 423 5.90 17.38 10.77
CA PRO A 423 6.71 18.47 10.23
C PRO A 423 8.23 18.20 10.27
N GLU A 424 8.73 17.46 11.25
CA GLU A 424 10.14 17.12 11.39
C GLU A 424 10.56 16.11 10.32
N THR A 425 9.78 15.06 10.13
CA THR A 425 9.98 14.07 9.07
C THR A 425 9.90 14.70 7.69
N LEU A 426 8.92 15.59 7.43
CA LEU A 426 8.84 16.32 6.16
C LEU A 426 10.07 17.18 5.90
N ALA A 427 10.56 17.88 6.92
CA ALA A 427 11.78 18.70 6.79
C ALA A 427 13.00 17.84 6.48
N ARG A 428 13.15 16.68 7.14
CA ARG A 428 14.26 15.74 6.88
C ARG A 428 14.15 15.12 5.49
N LEU A 429 12.97 14.69 5.04
CA LEU A 429 12.73 14.19 3.68
C LEU A 429 13.07 15.25 2.63
N ALA A 430 12.67 16.51 2.85
CA ALA A 430 13.00 17.61 1.94
C ALA A 430 14.52 17.88 1.88
N ALA A 431 15.23 17.77 3.01
CA ALA A 431 16.70 17.92 3.03
C ALA A 431 17.40 16.78 2.27
N VAL A 432 16.92 15.55 2.40
CA VAL A 432 17.40 14.39 1.62
C VAL A 432 17.17 14.63 0.14
N ALA A 433 15.95 15.02 -0.26
CA ALA A 433 15.62 15.31 -1.64
C ALA A 433 16.51 16.44 -2.22
N GLU A 434 16.75 17.54 -1.47
CA GLU A 434 17.63 18.64 -1.92
C GLU A 434 19.07 18.19 -2.16
N ARG A 435 19.59 17.28 -1.31
CA ARG A 435 20.95 16.75 -1.44
C ARG A 435 21.10 15.82 -2.64
N PHE A 436 20.11 14.97 -2.90
CA PHE A 436 20.23 13.86 -3.86
C PHE A 436 19.42 14.07 -5.15
N ASP A 437 18.61 15.12 -5.23
CA ASP A 437 17.89 15.56 -6.43
C ASP A 437 18.06 17.08 -6.63
N PRO A 438 19.28 17.56 -6.87
CA PRO A 438 19.56 18.99 -7.00
C PRO A 438 18.88 19.66 -8.20
N LEU A 439 18.45 18.88 -9.19
CA LEU A 439 17.72 19.33 -10.37
C LEU A 439 16.21 19.23 -10.23
N HIS A 440 15.72 18.73 -9.08
CA HIS A 440 14.30 18.51 -8.80
C HIS A 440 13.55 17.73 -9.88
N VAL A 441 14.19 16.69 -10.41
CA VAL A 441 13.58 15.82 -11.44
C VAL A 441 12.56 14.87 -10.86
N LEU A 442 12.77 14.38 -9.61
CA LEU A 442 11.87 13.47 -8.91
C LEU A 442 10.67 14.21 -8.30
N ARG A 443 9.91 14.94 -9.10
CA ARG A 443 8.81 15.80 -8.63
C ARG A 443 7.42 15.33 -9.06
N ALA A 444 7.33 14.24 -9.80
CA ALA A 444 6.06 13.66 -10.18
C ALA A 444 5.67 12.53 -9.22
N GLY A 445 4.41 12.49 -8.82
CA GLY A 445 3.90 11.49 -7.88
C GLY A 445 3.94 11.96 -6.42
N GLN A 446 4.42 11.11 -5.52
CA GLN A 446 4.23 11.29 -4.08
C GLN A 446 5.43 11.91 -3.34
N VAL A 447 6.25 12.66 -4.02
CA VAL A 447 7.47 13.25 -3.45
C VAL A 447 7.18 14.58 -2.76
N PRO A 448 7.77 14.87 -1.57
CA PRO A 448 7.69 16.18 -0.96
C PRO A 448 8.45 17.20 -1.81
N VAL A 449 7.72 18.02 -2.57
CA VAL A 449 8.30 19.08 -3.40
C VAL A 449 8.32 20.38 -2.60
N ARG A 450 9.47 21.06 -2.53
CA ARG A 450 9.47 22.48 -2.19
C ARG A 450 8.72 23.23 -3.29
N SER A 451 7.75 24.06 -2.91
CA SER A 451 7.16 25.02 -3.82
C SER A 451 8.28 25.82 -4.51
N PRO A 452 8.23 26.02 -5.83
CA PRO A 452 9.19 26.90 -6.48
C PRO A 452 9.15 28.26 -5.78
N ARG A 453 10.33 28.80 -5.42
CA ARG A 453 10.47 30.17 -4.89
C ARG A 453 10.07 31.18 -5.93
#